data_d0760daa45475076320850eb326f318f
#
_entry.id   d0760daa45475076320850eb326f318f
#
_cell.length_a   1.000
_cell.length_b   1.000
_cell.length_c   1.000
_cell.angle_alpha   90.00
_cell.angle_beta   90.00
_cell.angle_gamma   90.00
#
_symmetry.space_group_name_H-M   'P 1'
#
loop_
_entity.id
_entity.type
_entity.pdbx_description
1 polymer ?
#
loop_
_entity_poly.entity_id
_entity_poly.type
_entity_poly.pdbx_seq_one_letter_code
_entity_poly.pdbx_strand_id
1 'polypeptide(L)'
;MKIFISVDIEGITGVTSWSETEIENQEHKQCAEQMTRETIAACEGAIAMGAKEIFIKDAHDSARNINSAQIPKCAKISRGWTNTPDSMVAGLDETFDAAVFIGYHSGSGYDGNPLSHTMSLNNNYIKINGEIGSEFIINSYLAANYGVPVVFLSGDKMLCETAKKFNKGIETVAVKEGIGGASISINPELSCELIKEGVKNALKHISACKIDVPEKFEVEISYKEHTRAKRASYFPGVTQTGPYTVKYTAKDINEFSATMMFIL
;
A
#
# COMPACT_ATOMS: atom_id res chain seq x y z
N MET A 1 -6.37 17.11 13.92
CA MET A 1 -6.19 16.39 12.64
C MET A 1 -6.84 15.02 12.75
N LYS A 2 -7.37 14.53 11.64
CA LYS A 2 -7.89 13.18 11.44
C LYS A 2 -6.98 12.46 10.43
N ILE A 3 -6.33 11.38 10.83
CA ILE A 3 -5.29 10.69 10.05
C ILE A 3 -5.77 9.29 9.66
N PHE A 4 -5.59 8.95 8.37
CA PHE A 4 -5.81 7.61 7.87
C PHE A 4 -4.47 6.85 7.82
N ILE A 5 -4.45 5.60 8.26
CA ILE A 5 -3.27 4.73 8.22
C ILE A 5 -3.64 3.42 7.52
N SER A 6 -3.09 3.17 6.34
CA SER A 6 -3.18 1.88 5.66
C SER A 6 -1.93 1.05 5.99
N VAL A 7 -2.12 -0.21 6.35
CA VAL A 7 -1.03 -1.06 6.85
C VAL A 7 -1.00 -2.38 6.10
N ASP A 8 0.16 -2.67 5.55
CA ASP A 8 0.50 -3.91 4.85
C ASP A 8 1.58 -4.67 5.61
N ILE A 9 1.90 -5.91 5.25
CA ILE A 9 2.85 -6.73 6.00
C ILE A 9 4.16 -6.99 5.27
N GLU A 10 4.16 -7.10 3.94
CA GLU A 10 5.35 -7.49 3.16
C GLU A 10 6.51 -6.50 3.25
N GLY A 11 6.21 -5.24 3.54
CA GLY A 11 7.21 -4.20 3.75
C GLY A 11 7.61 -4.00 5.21
N ILE A 12 7.06 -4.73 6.17
CA ILE A 12 7.40 -4.66 7.59
C ILE A 12 8.82 -5.18 7.84
N THR A 13 9.50 -4.62 8.84
CA THR A 13 10.84 -5.03 9.27
C THR A 13 10.88 -6.52 9.60
N GLY A 14 11.83 -7.24 8.99
CA GLY A 14 12.06 -8.66 9.25
C GLY A 14 11.28 -9.62 8.37
N VAL A 15 10.17 -9.20 7.76
CA VAL A 15 9.36 -10.06 6.87
C VAL A 15 10.12 -10.37 5.58
N THR A 16 10.18 -11.65 5.17
CA THR A 16 10.98 -12.12 4.03
C THR A 16 10.29 -13.18 3.18
N SER A 17 9.38 -13.99 3.76
CA SER A 17 8.73 -15.12 3.08
C SER A 17 7.22 -15.09 3.22
N TRP A 18 6.50 -15.76 2.31
CA TRP A 18 5.03 -15.83 2.31
C TRP A 18 4.48 -16.52 3.57
N SER A 19 5.18 -17.49 4.14
CA SER A 19 4.77 -18.13 5.39
C SER A 19 4.66 -17.16 6.58
N GLU A 20 5.40 -16.05 6.52
CA GLU A 20 5.40 -15.01 7.54
C GLU A 20 4.23 -14.03 7.39
N THR A 21 3.52 -14.06 6.25
CA THR A 21 2.45 -13.11 5.94
C THR A 21 1.05 -13.71 6.05
N GLU A 22 0.90 -15.03 6.07
CA GLU A 22 -0.38 -15.74 6.05
C GLU A 22 -0.80 -16.19 7.45
N ILE A 23 -1.99 -15.81 7.90
CA ILE A 23 -2.50 -15.99 9.28
C ILE A 23 -2.57 -17.46 9.74
N GLU A 24 -2.63 -18.41 8.81
CA GLU A 24 -2.65 -19.85 9.10
C GLU A 24 -1.27 -20.38 9.50
N ASN A 25 -0.20 -19.65 9.22
CA ASN A 25 1.17 -20.06 9.49
C ASN A 25 1.64 -19.60 10.88
N GLN A 26 2.42 -20.44 11.56
CA GLN A 26 2.95 -20.10 12.89
C GLN A 26 3.94 -18.92 12.85
N GLU A 27 4.69 -18.78 11.75
CA GLU A 27 5.67 -17.72 11.52
C GLU A 27 5.01 -16.33 11.43
N HIS A 28 3.77 -16.25 10.96
CA HIS A 28 2.98 -15.03 10.87
C HIS A 28 2.88 -14.27 12.20
N LYS A 29 2.75 -14.97 13.32
CA LYS A 29 2.49 -14.35 14.62
C LYS A 29 3.52 -13.29 15.01
N GLN A 30 4.81 -13.57 14.78
CA GLN A 30 5.89 -12.64 15.11
C GLN A 30 5.86 -11.42 14.17
N CYS A 31 5.58 -11.65 12.89
CA CYS A 31 5.52 -10.59 11.88
C CYS A 31 4.29 -9.70 12.06
N ALA A 32 3.13 -10.25 12.41
CA ALA A 32 1.93 -9.50 12.76
C ALA A 32 2.11 -8.67 14.04
N GLU A 33 2.89 -9.15 15.02
CA GLU A 33 3.26 -8.36 16.19
C GLU A 33 4.14 -7.17 15.80
N GLN A 34 5.14 -7.35 14.92
CA GLN A 34 5.97 -6.25 14.44
C GLN A 34 5.15 -5.26 13.59
N MET A 35 4.25 -5.75 12.73
CA MET A 35 3.27 -4.92 11.99
C MET A 35 2.44 -4.07 12.95
N THR A 36 1.98 -4.65 14.05
CA THR A 36 1.23 -3.93 15.10
C THR A 36 2.10 -2.85 15.74
N ARG A 37 3.37 -3.15 16.09
CA ARG A 37 4.31 -2.19 16.70
C ARG A 37 4.61 -1.00 15.77
N GLU A 38 4.87 -1.25 14.48
CA GLU A 38 5.12 -0.20 13.49
C GLU A 38 3.86 0.67 13.27
N THR A 39 2.67 0.06 13.29
CA THR A 39 1.39 0.79 13.25
C THR A 39 1.22 1.70 14.47
N ILE A 40 1.52 1.21 15.67
CA ILE A 40 1.46 2.01 16.91
C ILE A 40 2.45 3.17 16.86
N ALA A 41 3.67 2.92 16.37
CA ALA A 41 4.69 3.96 16.21
C ALA A 41 4.20 5.10 15.27
N ALA A 42 3.54 4.76 14.17
CA ALA A 42 2.91 5.74 13.29
C ALA A 42 1.78 6.51 13.99
N CYS A 43 0.92 5.82 14.75
CA CYS A 43 -0.11 6.47 15.56
C CYS A 43 0.49 7.43 16.58
N GLU A 44 1.54 7.05 17.29
CA GLU A 44 2.22 7.90 18.27
C GLU A 44 2.83 9.14 17.62
N GLY A 45 3.42 8.99 16.43
CA GLY A 45 3.90 10.11 15.62
C GLY A 45 2.78 11.09 15.29
N ALA A 46 1.64 10.58 14.82
CA ALA A 46 0.46 11.39 14.51
C ALA A 46 -0.13 12.08 15.75
N ILE A 47 -0.24 11.38 16.88
CA ILE A 47 -0.74 11.93 18.15
C ILE A 47 0.17 13.06 18.64
N ALA A 48 1.50 12.89 18.56
CA ALA A 48 2.47 13.91 18.93
C ALA A 48 2.33 15.20 18.10
N MET A 49 1.79 15.10 16.88
CA MET A 49 1.47 16.24 16.01
C MET A 49 0.03 16.75 16.17
N GLY A 50 -0.71 16.27 17.17
CA GLY A 50 -2.05 16.73 17.50
C GLY A 50 -3.18 16.03 16.74
N ALA A 51 -2.95 14.82 16.22
CA ALA A 51 -4.04 13.99 15.71
C ALA A 51 -5.00 13.63 16.85
N LYS A 52 -6.30 13.88 16.63
CA LYS A 52 -7.38 13.58 17.59
C LYS A 52 -8.16 12.33 17.21
N GLU A 53 -8.16 12.00 15.93
CA GLU A 53 -8.80 10.82 15.35
C GLU A 53 -7.82 10.12 14.41
N ILE A 54 -7.72 8.81 14.54
CA ILE A 54 -6.92 7.96 13.67
C ILE A 54 -7.82 6.82 13.19
N PHE A 55 -7.79 6.55 11.89
CA PHE A 55 -8.44 5.39 11.31
C PHE A 55 -7.39 4.48 10.69
N ILE A 56 -7.32 3.25 11.18
CA ILE A 56 -6.37 2.23 10.71
C ILE A 56 -7.13 1.26 9.81
N LYS A 57 -6.61 1.03 8.60
CA LYS A 57 -7.04 -0.06 7.72
C LYS A 57 -5.96 -1.15 7.75
N ASP A 58 -6.32 -2.31 8.28
CA ASP A 58 -5.54 -3.53 8.12
C ASP A 58 -5.76 -4.02 6.68
N ALA A 59 -4.71 -3.95 5.85
CA ALA A 59 -4.85 -4.03 4.40
C ALA A 59 -4.09 -5.22 3.76
N HIS A 60 -3.67 -6.20 4.57
CA HIS A 60 -2.96 -7.38 4.08
C HIS A 60 -3.81 -8.67 4.18
N ASP A 61 -3.85 -9.46 3.11
CA ASP A 61 -4.46 -10.81 3.02
C ASP A 61 -5.82 -10.89 3.71
N SER A 62 -5.89 -11.53 4.89
CA SER A 62 -7.13 -11.67 5.66
C SER A 62 -7.67 -10.34 6.23
N ALA A 63 -6.86 -9.26 6.20
CA ALA A 63 -7.10 -7.99 6.87
C ALA A 63 -7.42 -8.15 8.37
N ARG A 64 -6.74 -9.09 9.05
CA ARG A 64 -6.92 -9.43 10.48
C ARG A 64 -5.59 -9.62 11.21
N ASN A 65 -4.55 -8.88 10.80
CA ASN A 65 -3.19 -9.05 11.25
C ASN A 65 -2.86 -8.22 12.50
N ILE A 66 -3.37 -6.99 12.55
CA ILE A 66 -3.09 -6.04 13.63
C ILE A 66 -3.84 -6.43 14.91
N ASN A 67 -3.12 -6.42 16.05
CA ASN A 67 -3.71 -6.63 17.36
C ASN A 67 -4.49 -5.38 17.83
N SER A 68 -5.81 -5.41 17.67
CA SER A 68 -6.69 -4.28 18.01
C SER A 68 -6.70 -3.91 19.49
N ALA A 69 -6.25 -4.79 20.39
CA ALA A 69 -6.17 -4.47 21.82
C ALA A 69 -5.02 -3.51 22.17
N GLN A 70 -4.05 -3.34 21.26
CA GLN A 70 -2.85 -2.51 21.48
C GLN A 70 -2.96 -1.11 20.84
N ILE A 71 -3.93 -0.86 19.95
CA ILE A 71 -4.04 0.44 19.28
C ILE A 71 -4.43 1.56 20.27
N PRO A 72 -4.02 2.82 20.01
CA PRO A 72 -4.37 3.96 20.88
C PRO A 72 -5.88 4.17 20.97
N LYS A 73 -6.33 4.70 22.13
CA LYS A 73 -7.78 4.94 22.41
C LYS A 73 -8.46 5.89 21.42
N CYS A 74 -7.72 6.78 20.77
CA CYS A 74 -8.25 7.68 19.73
C CYS A 74 -8.29 7.06 18.34
N ALA A 75 -7.84 5.81 18.19
CA ALA A 75 -7.83 5.10 16.92
C ALA A 75 -9.04 4.17 16.79
N LYS A 76 -9.54 4.07 15.57
CA LYS A 76 -10.47 3.03 15.11
C LYS A 76 -9.74 2.14 14.10
N ILE A 77 -10.10 0.87 14.03
CA ILE A 77 -9.51 -0.06 13.08
C ILE A 77 -10.60 -0.73 12.22
N SER A 78 -10.40 -0.71 10.91
CA SER A 78 -11.13 -1.53 9.95
C SER A 78 -10.39 -2.85 9.73
N ARG A 79 -11.05 -3.96 10.01
CA ARG A 79 -10.55 -5.32 9.79
C ARG A 79 -11.47 -6.06 8.82
N GLY A 80 -10.89 -6.89 7.96
CA GLY A 80 -11.61 -7.51 6.85
C GLY A 80 -11.77 -6.58 5.65
N TRP A 81 -12.29 -7.11 4.55
CA TRP A 81 -12.46 -6.39 3.30
C TRP A 81 -13.88 -5.89 3.14
N THR A 82 -14.04 -4.65 2.70
CA THR A 82 -15.34 -4.06 2.38
C THR A 82 -15.91 -4.59 1.07
N ASN A 83 -15.06 -5.23 0.24
CA ASN A 83 -15.38 -5.61 -1.15
C ASN A 83 -15.84 -4.42 -2.00
N THR A 84 -15.20 -3.27 -1.79
CA THR A 84 -15.38 -2.04 -2.57
C THR A 84 -14.12 -1.74 -3.36
N PRO A 85 -14.20 -0.92 -4.43
CA PRO A 85 -13.03 -0.53 -5.23
C PRO A 85 -11.93 0.21 -4.47
N ASP A 86 -12.24 0.81 -3.31
CA ASP A 86 -11.24 1.50 -2.47
C ASP A 86 -10.23 0.54 -1.81
N SER A 87 -10.53 -0.76 -1.77
CA SER A 87 -9.61 -1.82 -1.36
C SER A 87 -8.80 -1.49 -0.09
N MET A 88 -7.47 -1.30 -0.23
CA MET A 88 -6.54 -1.04 0.89
C MET A 88 -6.73 0.35 1.54
N VAL A 89 -7.49 1.24 0.93
CA VAL A 89 -7.84 2.55 1.51
C VAL A 89 -9.33 2.67 1.83
N ALA A 90 -10.05 1.55 1.89
CA ALA A 90 -11.45 1.55 2.24
C ALA A 90 -11.72 2.17 3.63
N GLY A 91 -12.62 3.14 3.67
CA GLY A 91 -12.90 3.97 4.84
C GLY A 91 -12.24 5.34 4.82
N LEU A 92 -11.40 5.63 3.80
CA LEU A 92 -10.90 6.97 3.54
C LEU A 92 -12.00 7.82 2.90
N ASP A 93 -12.10 9.06 3.31
CA ASP A 93 -12.99 10.08 2.75
C ASP A 93 -12.35 11.48 2.84
N GLU A 94 -13.03 12.49 2.30
CA GLU A 94 -12.57 13.88 2.27
C GLU A 94 -12.44 14.55 3.64
N THR A 95 -12.85 13.90 4.72
CA THR A 95 -12.74 14.44 6.10
C THR A 95 -11.36 14.19 6.72
N PHE A 96 -10.49 13.40 6.06
CA PHE A 96 -9.14 13.16 6.54
C PHE A 96 -8.18 14.26 6.09
N ASP A 97 -7.27 14.63 6.98
CA ASP A 97 -6.23 15.65 6.70
C ASP A 97 -5.03 15.06 5.94
N ALA A 98 -4.70 13.80 6.19
CA ALA A 98 -3.58 13.10 5.55
C ALA A 98 -3.71 11.57 5.66
N ALA A 99 -3.03 10.86 4.76
CA ALA A 99 -2.85 9.42 4.80
C ALA A 99 -1.38 9.03 5.03
N VAL A 100 -1.18 7.92 5.75
CA VAL A 100 0.10 7.30 6.11
C VAL A 100 0.05 5.84 5.69
N PHE A 101 1.08 5.36 4.99
CA PHE A 101 1.17 3.97 4.55
C PHE A 101 2.32 3.26 5.25
N ILE A 102 2.05 2.15 5.92
CA ILE A 102 3.00 1.39 6.71
C ILE A 102 3.18 0.00 6.14
N GLY A 103 4.43 -0.45 6.02
CA GLY A 103 4.73 -1.81 5.62
C GLY A 103 4.41 -2.14 4.16
N TYR A 104 4.30 -1.16 3.30
CA TYR A 104 4.11 -1.36 1.86
C TYR A 104 5.39 -1.87 1.20
N HIS A 105 5.27 -2.44 0.01
CA HIS A 105 6.36 -3.13 -0.67
C HIS A 105 6.45 -2.78 -2.16
N SER A 106 7.57 -3.14 -2.78
CA SER A 106 7.81 -2.98 -4.22
C SER A 106 6.75 -3.71 -5.04
N GLY A 107 6.27 -3.09 -6.11
CA GLY A 107 5.25 -3.65 -7.00
C GLY A 107 5.77 -4.78 -7.89
N SER A 108 4.83 -5.51 -8.52
CA SER A 108 5.13 -6.50 -9.56
C SER A 108 6.02 -5.90 -10.66
N GLY A 109 7.08 -6.61 -11.03
CA GLY A 109 8.05 -6.16 -12.03
C GLY A 109 9.27 -5.47 -11.45
N TYR A 110 9.33 -5.30 -10.12
CA TYR A 110 10.50 -4.84 -9.37
C TYR A 110 11.08 -5.98 -8.52
N ASP A 111 12.38 -5.88 -8.21
CA ASP A 111 13.15 -6.84 -7.42
C ASP A 111 13.56 -6.30 -6.02
N GLY A 112 12.92 -5.23 -5.58
CA GLY A 112 13.24 -4.54 -4.31
C GLY A 112 12.77 -5.25 -3.05
N ASN A 113 11.92 -6.29 -3.17
CA ASN A 113 11.41 -7.11 -2.09
C ASN A 113 11.24 -8.55 -2.57
N PRO A 114 11.64 -9.59 -1.80
CA PRO A 114 11.37 -10.99 -2.16
C PRO A 114 9.89 -11.28 -2.44
N LEU A 115 9.00 -10.50 -1.82
CA LEU A 115 7.55 -10.63 -1.92
C LEU A 115 6.91 -9.62 -2.89
N SER A 116 7.69 -8.99 -3.79
CA SER A 116 7.19 -7.99 -4.73
C SER A 116 6.00 -8.49 -5.54
N HIS A 117 4.88 -7.80 -5.45
CA HIS A 117 3.66 -8.05 -6.22
C HIS A 117 2.81 -6.78 -6.30
N THR A 118 1.67 -6.81 -6.97
CA THR A 118 0.70 -5.70 -6.97
C THR A 118 -0.71 -6.28 -6.92
N MET A 119 -1.40 -6.11 -5.78
CA MET A 119 -2.78 -6.55 -5.49
C MET A 119 -3.00 -8.06 -5.56
N SER A 120 -2.40 -8.73 -6.52
CA SER A 120 -2.55 -10.17 -6.77
C SER A 120 -1.22 -10.78 -7.15
N LEU A 121 -0.98 -12.01 -6.69
CA LEU A 121 0.19 -12.81 -7.09
C LEU A 121 0.12 -13.32 -8.54
N ASN A 122 -0.99 -13.08 -9.23
CA ASN A 122 -1.27 -13.64 -10.55
C ASN A 122 -0.78 -12.79 -11.71
N ASN A 123 -0.21 -11.63 -11.46
CA ASN A 123 0.33 -10.74 -12.50
C ASN A 123 1.87 -10.67 -12.45
N ASN A 124 2.48 -10.44 -13.62
CA ASN A 124 3.90 -10.16 -13.76
C ASN A 124 4.19 -8.67 -13.53
N TYR A 125 3.27 -7.83 -14.00
CA TYR A 125 3.28 -6.38 -13.78
C TYR A 125 1.90 -5.78 -14.08
N ILE A 126 1.70 -4.61 -13.51
CA ILE A 126 0.63 -3.68 -13.87
C ILE A 126 1.32 -2.38 -14.28
N LYS A 127 1.00 -1.85 -15.45
CA LYS A 127 1.43 -0.51 -15.87
C LYS A 127 0.26 0.45 -15.87
N ILE A 128 0.50 1.64 -15.36
CA ILE A 128 -0.45 2.76 -15.32
C ILE A 128 0.22 3.93 -16.04
N ASN A 129 -0.39 4.36 -17.15
CA ASN A 129 0.15 5.43 -18.01
C ASN A 129 1.62 5.19 -18.43
N GLY A 130 1.97 3.91 -18.70
CA GLY A 130 3.29 3.47 -19.15
C GLY A 130 4.29 3.10 -18.05
N GLU A 131 4.06 3.52 -16.79
CA GLU A 131 4.94 3.25 -15.66
C GLU A 131 4.44 2.05 -14.83
N ILE A 132 5.36 1.34 -14.16
CA ILE A 132 5.01 0.23 -13.26
C ILE A 132 4.19 0.77 -12.09
N GLY A 133 2.98 0.23 -11.93
CA GLY A 133 2.09 0.51 -10.82
C GLY A 133 2.36 -0.43 -9.63
N SER A 134 2.58 0.15 -8.46
CA SER A 134 2.56 -0.55 -7.17
C SER A 134 1.27 -0.24 -6.42
N GLU A 135 1.00 -0.97 -5.36
CA GLU A 135 -0.12 -0.67 -4.45
C GLU A 135 -0.02 0.73 -3.86
N PHE A 136 1.20 1.19 -3.56
CA PHE A 136 1.45 2.56 -3.15
C PHE A 136 0.93 3.57 -4.18
N ILE A 137 1.23 3.39 -5.47
CA ILE A 137 0.80 4.31 -6.53
C ILE A 137 -0.72 4.29 -6.69
N ILE A 138 -1.32 3.09 -6.73
CA ILE A 138 -2.77 2.91 -6.86
C ILE A 138 -3.50 3.59 -5.70
N ASN A 139 -3.09 3.28 -4.47
CA ASN A 139 -3.71 3.80 -3.26
C ASN A 139 -3.45 5.31 -3.07
N SER A 140 -2.33 5.83 -3.59
CA SER A 140 -2.06 7.27 -3.61
C SER A 140 -3.02 8.02 -4.54
N TYR A 141 -3.34 7.46 -5.72
CA TYR A 141 -4.36 8.06 -6.60
C TYR A 141 -5.76 7.97 -5.98
N LEU A 142 -6.10 6.86 -5.32
CA LEU A 142 -7.38 6.74 -4.60
C LEU A 142 -7.48 7.78 -3.47
N ALA A 143 -6.43 7.97 -2.68
CA ALA A 143 -6.40 8.98 -1.64
C ALA A 143 -6.50 10.41 -2.22
N ALA A 144 -5.77 10.69 -3.29
CA ALA A 144 -5.81 11.99 -3.96
C ALA A 144 -7.18 12.33 -4.55
N ASN A 145 -7.95 11.32 -4.99
CA ASN A 145 -9.33 11.51 -5.46
C ASN A 145 -10.28 12.07 -4.38
N TYR A 146 -10.01 11.73 -3.11
CA TYR A 146 -10.68 12.34 -1.95
C TYR A 146 -10.03 13.65 -1.49
N GLY A 147 -8.98 14.13 -2.20
CA GLY A 147 -8.24 15.32 -1.80
C GLY A 147 -7.29 15.09 -0.62
N VAL A 148 -7.05 13.83 -0.23
CA VAL A 148 -6.23 13.45 0.93
C VAL A 148 -4.81 13.09 0.46
N PRO A 149 -3.78 13.87 0.84
CA PRO A 149 -2.41 13.56 0.45
C PRO A 149 -1.83 12.40 1.27
N VAL A 150 -1.10 11.50 0.60
CA VAL A 150 -0.25 10.49 1.26
C VAL A 150 1.05 11.17 1.65
N VAL A 151 1.28 11.34 2.96
CA VAL A 151 2.40 12.14 3.48
C VAL A 151 3.60 11.30 3.92
N PHE A 152 3.37 10.03 4.25
CA PHE A 152 4.39 9.14 4.79
C PHE A 152 4.24 7.72 4.23
N LEU A 153 5.40 7.06 4.02
CA LEU A 153 5.50 5.66 3.61
C LEU A 153 6.64 4.97 4.36
N SER A 154 6.38 3.79 4.94
CA SER A 154 7.44 2.86 5.31
C SER A 154 7.34 1.57 4.50
N GLY A 155 8.50 0.95 4.21
CA GLY A 155 8.57 -0.28 3.44
C GLY A 155 9.98 -0.63 3.00
N ASP A 156 10.10 -1.35 1.89
CA ASP A 156 11.41 -1.63 1.31
C ASP A 156 12.03 -0.38 0.64
N LYS A 157 13.36 -0.40 0.51
CA LYS A 157 14.16 0.71 0.00
C LYS A 157 13.76 1.12 -1.43
N MET A 158 13.55 0.15 -2.32
CA MET A 158 13.21 0.45 -3.72
C MET A 158 11.83 1.12 -3.81
N LEU A 159 10.85 0.67 -3.04
CA LEU A 159 9.56 1.33 -2.96
C LEU A 159 9.70 2.76 -2.44
N CYS A 160 10.48 2.97 -1.38
CA CYS A 160 10.73 4.31 -0.82
C CYS A 160 11.36 5.25 -1.85
N GLU A 161 12.32 4.77 -2.65
CA GLU A 161 12.94 5.53 -3.73
C GLU A 161 11.95 5.84 -4.86
N THR A 162 11.10 4.88 -5.21
CA THR A 162 10.04 5.05 -6.21
C THR A 162 8.99 6.06 -5.73
N ALA A 163 8.59 5.98 -4.47
CA ALA A 163 7.65 6.91 -3.86
C ALA A 163 8.15 8.35 -3.89
N LYS A 164 9.44 8.59 -3.61
CA LYS A 164 10.04 9.93 -3.70
C LYS A 164 10.12 10.47 -5.12
N LYS A 165 10.24 9.61 -6.14
CA LYS A 165 10.16 10.02 -7.56
C LYS A 165 8.73 10.39 -7.94
N PHE A 166 7.75 9.63 -7.46
CA PHE A 166 6.33 9.83 -7.72
C PHE A 166 5.77 11.07 -6.98
N ASN A 167 6.13 11.24 -5.71
CA ASN A 167 5.72 12.35 -4.87
C ASN A 167 6.94 12.92 -4.13
N LYS A 168 7.45 14.08 -4.58
CA LYS A 168 8.66 14.70 -4.02
C LYS A 168 8.50 15.19 -2.58
N GLY A 169 7.27 15.42 -2.14
CA GLY A 169 6.96 15.91 -0.79
C GLY A 169 6.86 14.79 0.25
N ILE A 170 6.76 13.51 -0.18
CA ILE A 170 6.53 12.40 0.73
C ILE A 170 7.75 12.12 1.62
N GLU A 171 7.51 11.90 2.89
CA GLU A 171 8.52 11.36 3.81
C GLU A 171 8.52 9.83 3.74
N THR A 172 9.70 9.21 3.72
CA THR A 172 9.81 7.75 3.63
C THR A 172 10.82 7.19 4.61
N VAL A 173 10.54 6.00 5.13
CA VAL A 173 11.47 5.22 5.96
C VAL A 173 11.65 3.83 5.35
N ALA A 174 12.85 3.57 4.81
CA ALA A 174 13.22 2.24 4.35
C ALA A 174 13.61 1.38 5.57
N VAL A 175 12.79 0.38 5.88
CA VAL A 175 13.04 -0.54 7.02
C VAL A 175 13.74 -1.82 6.60
N LYS A 176 13.78 -2.09 5.29
CA LYS A 176 14.49 -3.23 4.71
C LYS A 176 14.89 -3.00 3.26
N GLU A 177 15.75 -3.87 2.75
CA GLU A 177 16.17 -3.93 1.34
C GLU A 177 16.14 -5.39 0.88
N GLY A 178 15.51 -5.68 -0.28
CA GLY A 178 15.51 -7.02 -0.88
C GLY A 178 16.78 -7.28 -1.69
N ILE A 179 17.29 -8.51 -1.60
CA ILE A 179 18.41 -8.98 -2.42
C ILE A 179 18.07 -10.41 -2.87
N GLY A 180 17.57 -10.56 -4.10
CA GLY A 180 17.06 -11.84 -4.59
C GLY A 180 15.94 -12.36 -3.70
N GLY A 181 16.09 -13.58 -3.17
CA GLY A 181 15.13 -14.19 -2.25
C GLY A 181 15.34 -13.85 -0.76
N ALA A 182 16.24 -12.91 -0.44
CA ALA A 182 16.54 -12.50 0.94
C ALA A 182 16.20 -11.05 1.20
N SER A 183 16.08 -10.65 2.46
CA SER A 183 15.96 -9.26 2.87
C SER A 183 17.02 -8.90 3.94
N ILE A 184 17.50 -7.66 3.89
CA ILE A 184 18.32 -7.05 4.93
C ILE A 184 17.46 -6.03 5.63
N SER A 185 17.13 -6.26 6.89
CA SER A 185 16.28 -5.38 7.70
C SER A 185 17.09 -4.65 8.76
N ILE A 186 16.64 -3.45 9.11
CA ILE A 186 17.14 -2.75 10.29
C ILE A 186 16.57 -3.39 11.56
N ASN A 187 17.08 -2.96 12.73
CA ASN A 187 16.55 -3.44 14.02
C ASN A 187 15.05 -3.06 14.17
N PRO A 188 14.17 -3.98 14.66
CA PRO A 188 12.74 -3.74 14.80
C PRO A 188 12.36 -2.58 15.72
N GLU A 189 13.16 -2.29 16.77
CA GLU A 189 12.91 -1.11 17.63
C GLU A 189 13.31 0.17 16.92
N LEU A 190 14.43 0.16 16.21
CA LEU A 190 14.87 1.30 15.41
C LEU A 190 13.85 1.62 14.30
N SER A 191 13.22 0.62 13.68
CA SER A 191 12.17 0.89 12.68
C SER A 191 10.98 1.65 13.28
N CYS A 192 10.54 1.26 14.47
CA CYS A 192 9.46 1.96 15.18
C CYS A 192 9.85 3.41 15.53
N GLU A 193 11.08 3.65 16.00
CA GLU A 193 11.58 4.99 16.29
C GLU A 193 11.61 5.88 15.04
N LEU A 194 12.15 5.35 13.92
CA LEU A 194 12.24 6.08 12.66
C LEU A 194 10.86 6.35 12.05
N ILE A 195 9.93 5.40 12.12
CA ILE A 195 8.54 5.58 11.65
C ILE A 195 7.84 6.67 12.44
N LYS A 196 7.94 6.63 13.77
CA LYS A 196 7.35 7.66 14.62
C LYS A 196 7.87 9.06 14.30
N GLU A 197 9.19 9.24 14.20
CA GLU A 197 9.80 10.53 13.86
C GLU A 197 9.49 10.93 12.40
N GLY A 198 9.48 9.99 11.46
CA GLY A 198 9.13 10.22 10.06
C GLY A 198 7.69 10.73 9.90
N VAL A 199 6.73 10.11 10.58
CA VAL A 199 5.32 10.57 10.58
C VAL A 199 5.22 11.97 11.19
N LYS A 200 5.93 12.26 12.28
CA LYS A 200 5.98 13.62 12.85
C LYS A 200 6.51 14.65 11.85
N ASN A 201 7.55 14.32 11.11
CA ASN A 201 8.14 15.21 10.11
C ASN A 201 7.20 15.40 8.92
N ALA A 202 6.61 14.33 8.40
CA ALA A 202 5.66 14.36 7.30
C ALA A 202 4.46 15.27 7.58
N LEU A 203 3.91 15.21 8.79
CA LEU A 203 2.74 16.01 9.17
C LEU A 203 3.01 17.51 9.35
N LYS A 204 4.28 17.96 9.29
CA LYS A 204 4.64 19.38 9.23
C LYS A 204 4.42 20.00 7.84
N HIS A 205 4.38 19.16 6.78
CA HIS A 205 4.41 19.61 5.39
C HIS A 205 3.34 18.93 4.52
N ILE A 206 2.14 18.69 5.06
CA ILE A 206 1.03 17.98 4.40
C ILE A 206 0.77 18.50 2.97
N SER A 207 0.72 19.81 2.78
CA SER A 207 0.42 20.43 1.48
C SER A 207 1.46 20.15 0.39
N ALA A 208 2.70 19.83 0.78
CA ALA A 208 3.76 19.49 -0.18
C ALA A 208 3.59 18.10 -0.80
N CYS A 209 2.72 17.26 -0.21
CA CYS A 209 2.48 15.88 -0.63
C CYS A 209 1.27 15.72 -1.57
N LYS A 210 0.62 16.80 -1.97
CA LYS A 210 -0.50 16.74 -2.92
C LYS A 210 0.01 16.30 -4.30
N ILE A 211 -0.73 15.38 -4.91
CA ILE A 211 -0.50 14.91 -6.28
C ILE A 211 -1.76 15.13 -7.11
N ASP A 212 -1.57 15.31 -8.42
CA ASP A 212 -2.68 15.38 -9.36
C ASP A 212 -3.14 13.97 -9.74
N VAL A 213 -4.44 13.76 -9.79
CA VAL A 213 -5.04 12.54 -10.32
C VAL A 213 -5.10 12.67 -11.85
N PRO A 214 -4.60 11.68 -12.63
CA PRO A 214 -4.71 11.71 -14.08
C PRO A 214 -6.16 11.81 -14.56
N GLU A 215 -6.40 12.57 -15.62
CA GLU A 215 -7.73 12.65 -16.26
C GLU A 215 -8.20 11.34 -16.89
N LYS A 216 -7.24 10.44 -17.20
CA LYS A 216 -7.48 9.08 -17.71
C LYS A 216 -6.37 8.13 -17.27
N PHE A 217 -6.68 6.85 -17.18
CA PHE A 217 -5.75 5.78 -16.84
C PHE A 217 -5.63 4.81 -18.00
N GLU A 218 -4.46 4.77 -18.65
CA GLU A 218 -4.11 3.76 -19.63
C GLU A 218 -3.44 2.60 -18.88
N VAL A 219 -4.12 1.46 -18.81
CA VAL A 219 -3.70 0.32 -17.99
C VAL A 219 -3.29 -0.84 -18.85
N GLU A 220 -2.14 -1.43 -18.55
CA GLU A 220 -1.66 -2.69 -19.12
C GLU A 220 -1.39 -3.67 -17.98
N ILE A 221 -1.98 -4.87 -18.06
CA ILE A 221 -1.75 -5.94 -17.08
C ILE A 221 -1.17 -7.14 -17.79
N SER A 222 -0.03 -7.64 -17.33
CA SER A 222 0.55 -8.91 -17.74
C SER A 222 0.34 -9.95 -16.67
N TYR A 223 -0.39 -11.01 -16.99
CA TYR A 223 -0.65 -12.12 -16.07
C TYR A 223 0.42 -13.21 -16.17
N LYS A 224 0.59 -14.00 -15.12
CA LYS A 224 1.45 -15.20 -15.11
C LYS A 224 0.85 -16.35 -15.94
N GLU A 225 -0.48 -16.36 -16.12
CA GLU A 225 -1.22 -17.38 -16.87
C GLU A 225 -2.03 -16.73 -18.00
N HIS A 226 -1.88 -17.27 -19.23
CA HIS A 226 -2.60 -16.77 -20.41
C HIS A 226 -4.14 -16.90 -20.28
N THR A 227 -4.61 -17.87 -19.49
CA THR A 227 -6.05 -18.10 -19.24
C THR A 227 -6.67 -16.95 -18.46
N ARG A 228 -5.91 -16.30 -17.56
CA ARG A 228 -6.35 -15.10 -16.84
C ARG A 228 -6.49 -13.90 -17.77
N ALA A 229 -5.52 -13.68 -18.66
CA ALA A 229 -5.63 -12.64 -19.69
C ALA A 229 -6.86 -12.87 -20.58
N LYS A 230 -7.12 -14.13 -20.97
CA LYS A 230 -8.31 -14.47 -21.75
C LYS A 230 -9.60 -14.19 -20.97
N ARG A 231 -9.68 -14.59 -19.70
CA ARG A 231 -10.83 -14.31 -18.82
C ARG A 231 -11.06 -12.80 -18.66
N ALA A 232 -10.02 -12.04 -18.34
CA ALA A 232 -10.10 -10.59 -18.15
C ALA A 232 -10.60 -9.86 -19.42
N SER A 233 -10.25 -10.38 -20.62
CA SER A 233 -10.66 -9.76 -21.89
C SER A 233 -12.17 -9.83 -22.16
N TYR A 234 -12.95 -10.54 -21.36
CA TYR A 234 -14.42 -10.53 -21.43
C TYR A 234 -15.05 -9.44 -20.56
N PHE A 235 -14.26 -8.75 -19.74
CA PHE A 235 -14.77 -7.60 -19.03
C PHE A 235 -14.95 -6.41 -19.99
N PRO A 236 -16.08 -5.69 -19.91
CA PRO A 236 -16.35 -4.57 -20.83
C PRO A 236 -15.21 -3.53 -20.85
N GLY A 237 -14.75 -3.15 -22.03
CA GLY A 237 -13.66 -2.19 -22.20
C GLY A 237 -12.24 -2.77 -22.10
N VAL A 238 -12.09 -4.04 -21.72
CA VAL A 238 -10.78 -4.72 -21.65
C VAL A 238 -10.47 -5.47 -22.94
N THR A 239 -9.30 -5.24 -23.50
CA THR A 239 -8.84 -5.86 -24.75
C THR A 239 -7.60 -6.71 -24.50
N GLN A 240 -7.60 -7.97 -24.95
CA GLN A 240 -6.41 -8.81 -24.94
C GLN A 240 -5.46 -8.38 -26.07
N THR A 241 -4.24 -7.97 -25.72
CA THR A 241 -3.21 -7.48 -26.66
C THR A 241 -2.06 -8.46 -26.86
N GLY A 242 -2.03 -9.54 -26.09
CA GLY A 242 -1.06 -10.62 -26.19
C GLY A 242 -1.52 -11.86 -25.44
N PRO A 243 -0.81 -12.99 -25.50
CA PRO A 243 -1.22 -14.22 -24.82
C PRO A 243 -1.44 -14.02 -23.31
N TYR A 244 -0.63 -13.18 -22.66
CA TYR A 244 -0.63 -12.93 -21.22
C TYR A 244 -1.09 -11.51 -20.85
N THR A 245 -1.39 -10.65 -21.83
CA THR A 245 -1.52 -9.22 -21.63
C THR A 245 -2.89 -8.71 -22.03
N VAL A 246 -3.46 -7.86 -21.19
CA VAL A 246 -4.65 -7.08 -21.50
C VAL A 246 -4.36 -5.59 -21.36
N LYS A 247 -5.16 -4.77 -22.06
CA LYS A 247 -5.18 -3.30 -21.91
C LYS A 247 -6.60 -2.80 -21.77
N TYR A 248 -6.74 -1.71 -21.03
CA TYR A 248 -7.97 -0.91 -20.99
C TYR A 248 -7.64 0.55 -20.68
N THR A 249 -8.59 1.43 -20.95
CA THR A 249 -8.52 2.85 -20.56
C THR A 249 -9.69 3.14 -19.66
N ALA A 250 -9.41 3.64 -18.46
CA ALA A 250 -10.41 4.15 -17.54
C ALA A 250 -10.48 5.68 -17.60
N LYS A 251 -11.69 6.24 -17.56
CA LYS A 251 -11.94 7.69 -17.64
C LYS A 251 -11.62 8.43 -16.35
N ASP A 252 -11.57 7.70 -15.23
CA ASP A 252 -11.28 8.22 -13.90
C ASP A 252 -10.77 7.10 -12.99
N ILE A 253 -10.38 7.46 -11.77
CA ILE A 253 -9.85 6.50 -10.77
C ILE A 253 -10.93 5.52 -10.29
N ASN A 254 -12.20 5.88 -10.29
CA ASN A 254 -13.28 5.00 -9.84
C ASN A 254 -13.50 3.87 -10.86
N GLU A 255 -13.53 4.20 -12.16
CA GLU A 255 -13.60 3.18 -13.21
C GLU A 255 -12.33 2.32 -13.24
N PHE A 256 -11.15 2.92 -13.03
CA PHE A 256 -9.89 2.20 -12.92
C PHE A 256 -9.94 1.15 -11.80
N SER A 257 -10.26 1.57 -10.57
CA SER A 257 -10.25 0.68 -9.39
C SER A 257 -11.37 -0.36 -9.44
N ALA A 258 -12.57 0.01 -9.94
CA ALA A 258 -13.66 -0.93 -10.14
C ALA A 258 -13.29 -2.00 -11.17
N THR A 259 -12.67 -1.63 -12.30
CA THR A 259 -12.22 -2.60 -13.30
C THR A 259 -11.17 -3.54 -12.71
N MET A 260 -10.16 -3.01 -12.02
CA MET A 260 -9.12 -3.79 -11.34
C MET A 260 -9.71 -4.84 -10.39
N MET A 261 -10.71 -4.48 -9.60
CA MET A 261 -11.38 -5.36 -8.64
C MET A 261 -11.97 -6.63 -9.29
N PHE A 262 -12.38 -6.55 -10.57
CA PHE A 262 -13.01 -7.69 -11.26
C PHE A 262 -12.06 -8.48 -12.16
N ILE A 263 -10.95 -7.92 -12.56
CA ILE A 263 -10.05 -8.57 -13.53
C ILE A 263 -8.75 -9.10 -12.91
N LEU A 264 -8.36 -8.71 -11.69
CA LEU A 264 -7.23 -9.28 -10.94
C LEU A 264 -7.65 -10.49 -10.13
#